data_e97da043aced4b99ebcb7933c7a9b0b1
#
_entry.id   e97da043aced4b99ebcb7933c7a9b0b1
#
_cell.length_a   1.000
_cell.length_b   1.000
_cell.length_c   1.000
_cell.angle_alpha   90.00
_cell.angle_beta   90.00
_cell.angle_gamma   90.00
#
_symmetry.space_group_name_H-M   'P 1'
#
loop_
_entity.id
_entity.type
_entity.pdbx_description
1 polymer ?
#
loop_
_entity_poly.entity_id
_entity_poly.type
_entity_poly.pdbx_seq_one_letter_code
_entity_poly.pdbx_strand_id
1 'polypeptide(L)'
;VLGGHDSFQRSAMLERDSIAAVLEWAPTDKLNIQLDALYIDFVENDVRRGVEEGGPEWGPNPYVITGVENGLVTSGYTNGFYSVVRNDARQQDADLTTVGVNVEYQINDSWTAELDYSTGKVEKEIIEVESYSGVGRAGIDGRPLTARSWEMTSSGVLFSDHPTIAPVDLTDPTLISLAGPQAWGAPPLLESDGQDG
;
A
#
# COMPACT_ATOMS: atom_id res chain seq x y z
N VAL A 1 -8.21 -19.99 -10.47
CA VAL A 1 -7.93 -19.14 -11.65
C VAL A 1 -7.18 -17.92 -11.14
N LEU A 2 -6.13 -17.52 -11.86
CA LEU A 2 -5.39 -16.30 -11.55
C LEU A 2 -6.23 -15.08 -11.93
N GLY A 3 -6.58 -14.22 -10.97
CA GLY A 3 -7.41 -13.04 -11.21
C GLY A 3 -6.65 -11.83 -11.75
N GLY A 4 -5.34 -11.88 -11.65
CA GLY A 4 -4.38 -10.82 -11.98
C GLY A 4 -3.22 -10.89 -11.01
N HIS A 5 -2.25 -10.00 -11.15
CA HIS A 5 -1.16 -9.90 -10.18
C HIS A 5 -0.54 -8.50 -10.14
N ASP A 6 0.06 -8.21 -9.00
CA ASP A 6 0.85 -7.04 -8.76
C ASP A 6 2.26 -7.46 -8.40
N SER A 7 3.24 -6.83 -9.01
CA SER A 7 4.64 -7.05 -8.72
C SER A 7 5.31 -5.71 -8.45
N PHE A 8 5.52 -5.39 -7.17
CA PHE A 8 6.03 -4.11 -6.74
C PHE A 8 7.29 -4.24 -5.90
N GLN A 9 8.19 -3.27 -6.11
CA GLN A 9 9.23 -2.94 -5.17
C GLN A 9 8.78 -1.73 -4.35
N ARG A 10 8.77 -1.88 -3.04
CA ARG A 10 8.51 -0.79 -2.10
C ARG A 10 9.81 -0.32 -1.46
N SER A 11 9.99 0.99 -1.39
CA SER A 11 11.07 1.63 -0.67
C SER A 11 10.45 2.66 0.28
N ALA A 12 10.69 2.51 1.57
CA ALA A 12 10.17 3.42 2.57
C ALA A 12 11.31 3.97 3.43
N MET A 13 11.20 5.25 3.77
CA MET A 13 12.03 5.91 4.77
C MET A 13 11.11 6.39 5.88
N LEU A 14 11.44 5.99 7.11
CA LEU A 14 10.74 6.34 8.31
C LEU A 14 11.67 7.12 9.22
N GLU A 15 11.26 8.33 9.58
CA GLU A 15 11.91 9.15 10.60
C GLU A 15 10.94 9.33 11.75
N ARG A 16 11.46 9.24 12.96
CA ARG A 16 10.64 9.39 14.16
C ARG A 16 11.45 10.00 15.27
N ASP A 17 11.01 11.16 15.73
CA ASP A 17 11.51 11.82 16.91
C ASP A 17 10.51 11.71 18.06
N SER A 18 11.00 11.45 19.25
CA SER A 18 10.12 11.32 20.41
C SER A 18 10.75 11.88 21.67
N ILE A 19 9.91 12.45 22.50
CA ILE A 19 10.27 12.87 23.84
C ILE A 19 9.24 12.34 24.83
N ALA A 20 9.72 11.75 25.92
CA ALA A 20 8.89 11.31 27.03
C ALA A 20 9.39 11.92 28.32
N ALA A 21 8.46 12.27 29.19
CA ALA A 21 8.75 12.79 30.54
C ALA A 21 7.83 12.11 31.55
N VAL A 22 8.40 11.76 32.69
CA VAL A 22 7.66 11.26 33.85
C VAL A 22 8.09 12.07 35.07
N LEU A 23 7.12 12.57 35.81
CA LEU A 23 7.33 13.27 37.07
C LEU A 23 6.58 12.55 38.18
N GLU A 24 7.31 12.09 39.20
CA GLU A 24 6.76 11.53 40.41
C GLU A 24 6.86 12.56 41.54
N TRP A 25 5.77 12.71 42.27
CA TRP A 25 5.70 13.64 43.36
C TRP A 25 4.94 13.03 44.56
N ALA A 26 5.62 12.88 45.66
CA ALA A 26 5.08 12.38 46.92
C ALA A 26 5.05 13.50 47.97
N PRO A 27 3.99 14.35 48.02
CA PRO A 27 3.89 15.45 48.97
C PRO A 27 3.74 14.98 50.40
N THR A 28 3.30 13.76 50.61
CA THR A 28 3.19 13.10 51.93
C THR A 28 3.53 11.63 51.82
N ASP A 29 3.76 10.94 52.93
CA ASP A 29 3.99 9.48 52.95
C ASP A 29 2.78 8.65 52.47
N LYS A 30 1.62 9.28 52.31
CA LYS A 30 0.37 8.64 51.93
C LYS A 30 -0.12 8.99 50.54
N LEU A 31 0.46 9.99 49.90
CA LEU A 31 0.03 10.47 48.58
C LEU A 31 1.17 10.41 47.60
N ASN A 32 0.99 9.66 46.54
CA ASN A 32 1.87 9.63 45.38
C ASN A 32 1.11 10.10 44.12
N ILE A 33 1.72 10.98 43.36
CA ILE A 33 1.19 11.51 42.11
C ILE A 33 2.24 11.29 41.04
N GLN A 34 1.86 10.64 39.95
CA GLN A 34 2.68 10.48 38.79
C GLN A 34 2.04 11.23 37.63
N LEU A 35 2.83 12.04 36.94
CA LEU A 35 2.47 12.69 35.69
C LEU A 35 3.36 12.14 34.61
N ASP A 36 2.78 11.79 33.45
CA ASP A 36 3.50 11.37 32.28
C ASP A 36 3.07 12.17 31.05
N ALA A 37 4.01 12.36 30.16
CA ALA A 37 3.78 13.00 28.88
C ALA A 37 4.65 12.33 27.80
N LEU A 38 4.09 12.15 26.63
CA LEU A 38 4.77 11.63 25.45
C LEU A 38 4.39 12.48 24.24
N TYR A 39 5.40 12.91 23.50
CA TYR A 39 5.26 13.50 22.18
C TYR A 39 6.06 12.66 21.18
N ILE A 40 5.47 12.38 20.03
CA ILE A 40 6.12 11.71 18.91
C ILE A 40 5.81 12.48 17.64
N ASP A 41 6.86 12.82 16.92
CA ASP A 41 6.82 13.28 15.53
C ASP A 41 7.25 12.16 14.60
N PHE A 42 6.53 11.95 13.51
CA PHE A 42 6.64 10.79 12.66
C PHE A 42 6.47 11.17 11.20
N VAL A 43 7.47 10.94 10.39
CA VAL A 43 7.43 11.17 8.93
C VAL A 43 7.75 9.87 8.20
N GLU A 44 6.86 9.45 7.33
CA GLU A 44 7.08 8.31 6.44
C GLU A 44 6.99 8.76 4.98
N ASN A 45 8.06 8.49 4.23
CA ASN A 45 8.09 8.64 2.78
C ASN A 45 8.19 7.25 2.14
N ASP A 46 7.23 6.92 1.31
CA ASP A 46 7.10 5.63 0.66
C ASP A 46 7.01 5.80 -0.86
N VAL A 47 7.75 5.00 -1.58
CA VAL A 47 7.68 4.91 -3.04
C VAL A 47 7.46 3.45 -3.43
N ARG A 48 6.43 3.21 -4.22
CA ARG A 48 6.09 1.90 -4.76
C ARG A 48 6.20 1.94 -6.28
N ARG A 49 7.02 1.06 -6.83
CA ARG A 49 7.24 0.94 -8.27
C ARG A 49 7.05 -0.49 -8.72
N GLY A 50 6.39 -0.68 -9.85
CA GLY A 50 6.18 -2.02 -10.36
C GLY A 50 5.18 -2.09 -11.47
N VAL A 51 4.64 -3.27 -11.64
CA VAL A 51 3.68 -3.61 -12.68
C VAL A 51 2.42 -4.18 -12.03
N GLU A 52 1.28 -3.69 -12.49
CA GLU A 52 -0.03 -4.22 -12.19
C GLU A 52 -0.61 -4.81 -13.47
N GLU A 53 -0.99 -6.08 -13.42
CA GLU A 53 -1.52 -6.81 -14.57
C GLU A 53 -2.89 -7.38 -14.20
N GLY A 54 -3.91 -6.80 -14.79
CA GLY A 54 -5.30 -7.25 -14.62
C GLY A 54 -5.52 -8.63 -15.22
N GLY A 55 -6.43 -9.37 -14.61
CA GLY A 55 -6.86 -10.66 -15.14
C GLY A 55 -7.80 -10.54 -16.33
N PRO A 56 -8.34 -11.67 -16.80
CA PRO A 56 -9.17 -11.70 -18.01
C PRO A 56 -10.49 -10.93 -17.89
N GLU A 57 -10.96 -10.70 -16.69
CA GLU A 57 -12.11 -9.84 -16.42
C GLU A 57 -11.84 -8.35 -16.75
N TRP A 58 -10.58 -7.98 -16.82
CA TRP A 58 -10.10 -6.64 -17.17
C TRP A 58 -9.50 -6.58 -18.60
N GLY A 59 -9.47 -7.69 -19.31
CA GLY A 59 -8.93 -7.80 -20.66
C GLY A 59 -9.94 -8.40 -21.65
N PRO A 60 -9.64 -8.31 -22.94
CA PRO A 60 -10.57 -8.79 -23.97
C PRO A 60 -10.55 -10.31 -24.16
N ASN A 61 -9.52 -10.98 -23.66
CA ASN A 61 -9.29 -12.38 -23.96
C ASN A 61 -9.33 -13.24 -22.68
N PRO A 62 -10.04 -14.36 -22.71
CA PRO A 62 -10.08 -15.27 -21.57
C PRO A 62 -8.74 -15.98 -21.35
N TYR A 63 -8.58 -16.57 -20.17
CA TYR A 63 -7.50 -17.51 -19.91
C TYR A 63 -7.68 -18.77 -20.72
N VAL A 64 -6.54 -19.30 -21.21
CA VAL A 64 -6.43 -20.67 -21.66
C VAL A 64 -5.82 -21.50 -20.51
N ILE A 65 -6.60 -22.43 -19.99
CA ILE A 65 -6.17 -23.32 -18.91
C ILE A 65 -5.39 -24.47 -19.53
N THR A 66 -4.16 -24.72 -19.03
CA THR A 66 -3.29 -25.80 -19.50
C THR A 66 -3.07 -26.89 -18.46
N GLY A 67 -3.30 -26.60 -17.19
CA GLY A 67 -3.17 -27.56 -16.11
C GLY A 67 -4.24 -27.44 -15.05
N VAL A 68 -4.72 -28.59 -14.57
CA VAL A 68 -5.65 -28.69 -13.44
C VAL A 68 -5.24 -29.86 -12.59
N GLU A 69 -5.06 -29.63 -11.28
CA GLU A 69 -4.75 -30.67 -10.30
C GLU A 69 -5.73 -30.59 -9.13
N ASN A 70 -6.31 -31.69 -8.75
CA ASN A 70 -7.25 -31.78 -7.62
C ASN A 70 -8.40 -30.74 -7.69
N GLY A 71 -8.86 -30.39 -8.89
CA GLY A 71 -9.90 -29.39 -9.09
C GLY A 71 -9.42 -27.93 -9.04
N LEU A 72 -8.13 -27.70 -8.85
CA LEU A 72 -7.51 -26.38 -8.88
C LEU A 72 -6.79 -26.15 -10.21
N VAL A 73 -6.96 -24.97 -10.80
CA VAL A 73 -6.22 -24.56 -11.98
C VAL A 73 -4.78 -24.25 -11.58
N THR A 74 -3.83 -24.98 -12.16
CA THR A 74 -2.40 -24.88 -11.80
C THR A 74 -1.56 -24.17 -12.85
N SER A 75 -2.01 -24.14 -14.10
CA SER A 75 -1.29 -23.42 -15.17
C SER A 75 -2.20 -22.93 -16.26
N GLY A 76 -1.72 -21.95 -17.01
CA GLY A 76 -2.42 -21.39 -18.14
C GLY A 76 -1.64 -20.27 -18.80
N TYR A 77 -2.30 -19.62 -19.75
CA TYR A 77 -1.80 -18.38 -20.36
C TYR A 77 -2.95 -17.46 -20.74
N THR A 78 -2.65 -16.18 -20.93
CA THR A 78 -3.58 -15.18 -21.46
C THR A 78 -3.08 -14.71 -22.82
N ASN A 79 -3.99 -14.54 -23.77
CA ASN A 79 -3.65 -14.06 -25.11
C ASN A 79 -3.61 -12.52 -25.20
N GLY A 80 -3.94 -11.85 -24.13
CA GLY A 80 -3.83 -10.40 -24.06
C GLY A 80 -4.55 -9.82 -22.84
N PHE A 81 -3.85 -8.95 -22.15
CA PHE A 81 -4.34 -8.16 -21.04
C PHE A 81 -3.61 -6.82 -20.98
N TYR A 82 -4.04 -5.96 -20.09
CA TYR A 82 -3.44 -4.65 -19.92
C TYR A 82 -2.43 -4.68 -18.81
N SER A 83 -1.19 -4.30 -19.11
CA SER A 83 -0.18 -4.05 -18.11
C SER A 83 -0.13 -2.57 -17.81
N VAL A 84 -0.11 -2.26 -16.53
CA VAL A 84 0.06 -0.90 -16.00
C VAL A 84 1.38 -0.83 -15.25
N VAL A 85 2.22 0.12 -15.64
CA VAL A 85 3.44 0.46 -14.90
C VAL A 85 3.06 1.52 -13.87
N ARG A 86 3.30 1.22 -12.60
CA ARG A 86 3.00 2.06 -11.45
C ARG A 86 4.27 2.73 -10.91
N ASN A 87 4.15 3.99 -10.53
CA ASN A 87 5.15 4.71 -9.76
C ASN A 87 4.42 5.60 -8.77
N ASP A 88 4.07 5.02 -7.64
CA ASP A 88 3.28 5.67 -6.62
C ASP A 88 4.19 6.23 -5.53
N ALA A 89 3.81 7.36 -4.97
CA ALA A 89 4.48 7.97 -3.84
C ALA A 89 3.46 8.31 -2.76
N ARG A 90 3.84 8.06 -1.51
CA ARG A 90 3.04 8.41 -0.34
C ARG A 90 3.92 9.09 0.68
N GLN A 91 3.47 10.23 1.15
CA GLN A 91 4.04 10.93 2.30
C GLN A 91 3.01 10.91 3.42
N GLN A 92 3.45 10.62 4.62
CA GLN A 92 2.64 10.68 5.82
C GLN A 92 3.40 11.42 6.89
N ASP A 93 2.79 12.48 7.41
CA ASP A 93 3.25 13.24 8.56
C ASP A 93 2.25 13.03 9.70
N ALA A 94 2.72 12.71 10.89
CA ALA A 94 1.84 12.47 12.03
C ALA A 94 2.48 12.89 13.35
N ASP A 95 1.68 13.56 14.17
CA ASP A 95 2.01 13.92 15.54
C ASP A 95 1.16 13.13 16.53
N LEU A 96 1.79 12.60 17.54
CA LEU A 96 1.12 12.01 18.70
C LEU A 96 1.50 12.78 19.96
N THR A 97 0.51 13.23 20.70
CA THR A 97 0.69 13.79 22.04
C THR A 97 -0.18 13.01 23.02
N THR A 98 0.42 12.51 24.10
CA THR A 98 -0.29 11.89 25.21
C THR A 98 0.14 12.51 26.53
N VAL A 99 -0.81 12.63 27.44
CA VAL A 99 -0.56 13.02 28.83
C VAL A 99 -1.38 12.14 29.76
N GLY A 100 -0.79 11.79 30.87
CA GLY A 100 -1.43 10.95 31.88
C GLY A 100 -1.18 11.49 33.31
N VAL A 101 -2.07 11.11 34.19
CA VAL A 101 -1.94 11.33 35.62
C VAL A 101 -2.40 10.09 36.37
N ASN A 102 -1.57 9.60 37.26
CA ASN A 102 -1.91 8.57 38.26
C ASN A 102 -1.81 9.19 39.67
N VAL A 103 -2.79 8.92 40.46
CA VAL A 103 -2.85 9.39 41.87
C VAL A 103 -3.14 8.19 42.78
N GLU A 104 -2.20 7.89 43.66
CA GLU A 104 -2.35 6.86 44.66
C GLU A 104 -2.42 7.50 46.03
N TYR A 105 -3.45 7.14 46.80
CA TYR A 105 -3.65 7.64 48.16
C TYR A 105 -3.90 6.50 49.16
N GLN A 106 -3.02 6.38 50.17
CA GLN A 106 -3.16 5.43 51.24
C GLN A 106 -4.15 6.00 52.31
N ILE A 107 -5.38 5.51 52.29
CA ILE A 107 -6.45 5.93 53.20
C ILE A 107 -6.11 5.50 54.63
N ASN A 108 -5.69 4.24 54.81
CA ASN A 108 -5.23 3.66 56.05
C ASN A 108 -4.36 2.41 55.79
N ASP A 109 -3.98 1.65 56.81
CA ASP A 109 -3.09 0.50 56.69
C ASP A 109 -3.68 -0.68 55.84
N SER A 110 -4.98 -0.66 55.58
CA SER A 110 -5.68 -1.73 54.88
C SER A 110 -6.30 -1.28 53.52
N TRP A 111 -6.34 0.02 53.25
CA TRP A 111 -7.00 0.57 52.07
C TRP A 111 -6.14 1.61 51.37
N THR A 112 -5.98 1.39 50.05
CA THR A 112 -5.38 2.35 49.11
C THR A 112 -6.40 2.64 48.03
N ALA A 113 -6.53 3.90 47.65
CA ALA A 113 -7.30 4.32 46.48
C ALA A 113 -6.35 4.76 45.36
N GLU A 114 -6.65 4.38 44.16
CA GLU A 114 -5.90 4.75 42.99
C GLU A 114 -6.85 5.33 41.91
N LEU A 115 -6.40 6.40 41.26
CA LEU A 115 -7.06 7.01 40.09
C LEU A 115 -6.05 7.16 38.98
N ASP A 116 -6.36 6.62 37.83
CA ASP A 116 -5.59 6.77 36.61
C ASP A 116 -6.45 7.48 35.55
N TYR A 117 -5.88 8.48 34.91
CA TYR A 117 -6.51 9.18 33.80
C TYR A 117 -5.47 9.52 32.74
N SER A 118 -5.76 9.18 31.49
CA SER A 118 -4.92 9.54 30.37
C SER A 118 -5.73 10.05 29.18
N THR A 119 -5.11 10.90 28.39
CA THR A 119 -5.67 11.38 27.12
C THR A 119 -4.58 11.50 26.08
N GLY A 120 -4.96 11.27 24.81
CA GLY A 120 -4.05 11.39 23.70
C GLY A 120 -4.72 12.01 22.48
N LYS A 121 -3.93 12.69 21.68
CA LYS A 121 -4.33 13.26 20.39
C LYS A 121 -3.34 12.81 19.32
N VAL A 122 -3.87 12.40 18.17
CA VAL A 122 -3.11 12.13 16.96
C VAL A 122 -3.60 13.09 15.88
N GLU A 123 -2.67 13.79 15.25
CA GLU A 123 -2.91 14.55 14.04
C GLU A 123 -2.11 13.87 12.93
N LYS A 124 -2.74 13.67 11.77
CA LYS A 124 -2.14 12.91 10.68
C LYS A 124 -2.55 13.53 9.35
N GLU A 125 -1.55 13.80 8.52
CA GLU A 125 -1.72 14.20 7.14
C GLU A 125 -1.12 13.14 6.21
N ILE A 126 -1.82 12.83 5.12
CA ILE A 126 -1.36 11.89 4.10
C ILE A 126 -1.52 12.55 2.75
N ILE A 127 -0.43 12.55 1.99
CA ILE A 127 -0.43 12.88 0.58
C ILE A 127 -0.09 11.59 -0.17
N GLU A 128 -0.98 11.16 -1.06
CA GLU A 128 -0.78 10.00 -1.89
C GLU A 128 -0.91 10.39 -3.36
N VAL A 129 0.11 10.06 -4.14
CA VAL A 129 0.15 10.29 -5.58
C VAL A 129 0.34 8.96 -6.27
N GLU A 130 -0.61 8.61 -7.11
CA GLU A 130 -0.55 7.42 -7.94
C GLU A 130 -0.30 7.79 -9.40
N SER A 131 0.60 7.10 -10.06
CA SER A 131 0.82 7.25 -11.48
C SER A 131 0.57 5.95 -12.22
N TYR A 132 -0.18 6.06 -13.30
CA TYR A 132 -0.56 4.95 -14.15
C TYR A 132 0.01 5.19 -15.54
N SER A 133 0.92 4.32 -15.95
CA SER A 133 1.47 4.30 -17.32
C SER A 133 1.29 2.91 -17.90
N GLY A 134 1.02 2.78 -19.17
CA GLY A 134 0.83 1.46 -19.74
C GLY A 134 0.57 1.49 -21.23
N VAL A 135 0.29 0.32 -21.77
CA VAL A 135 -0.07 0.15 -23.19
C VAL A 135 -1.52 0.55 -23.49
N GLY A 136 -2.25 0.99 -22.46
CA GLY A 136 -3.66 1.38 -22.60
C GLY A 136 -4.61 0.18 -22.61
N ARG A 137 -5.90 0.45 -22.78
CA ARG A 137 -6.91 -0.60 -22.97
C ARG A 137 -6.81 -1.21 -24.36
N ALA A 138 -7.23 -2.48 -24.44
CA ALA A 138 -7.37 -3.19 -25.71
C ALA A 138 -8.11 -2.37 -26.74
N GLY A 139 -7.53 -2.32 -27.91
CA GLY A 139 -8.14 -1.69 -29.07
C GLY A 139 -8.03 -0.16 -29.09
N ILE A 140 -7.41 0.49 -28.10
CA ILE A 140 -7.05 1.88 -28.22
C ILE A 140 -5.72 1.96 -28.98
N ASP A 141 -5.71 2.68 -30.09
CA ASP A 141 -4.53 3.00 -30.90
C ASP A 141 -3.74 1.82 -31.46
N GLY A 142 -4.34 0.63 -31.51
CA GLY A 142 -3.69 -0.56 -32.08
C GLY A 142 -2.44 -1.02 -31.30
N ARG A 143 -2.29 -0.63 -30.05
CA ARG A 143 -1.16 -1.02 -29.21
C ARG A 143 -1.20 -2.50 -28.87
N PRO A 144 -0.03 -3.15 -28.76
CA PRO A 144 0.02 -4.56 -28.46
C PRO A 144 -0.47 -4.83 -27.02
N LEU A 145 -1.21 -5.93 -26.86
CA LEU A 145 -1.57 -6.45 -25.56
C LEU A 145 -0.42 -7.29 -24.99
N THR A 146 -0.26 -7.26 -23.69
CA THR A 146 0.65 -8.16 -23.01
C THR A 146 0.05 -9.56 -22.96
N ALA A 147 0.87 -10.57 -23.19
CA ALA A 147 0.50 -11.97 -23.10
C ALA A 147 1.54 -12.73 -22.27
N ARG A 148 1.09 -13.57 -21.35
CA ARG A 148 1.97 -14.33 -20.45
C ARG A 148 1.43 -15.73 -20.21
N SER A 149 2.34 -16.65 -19.95
CA SER A 149 2.06 -17.93 -19.32
C SER A 149 2.29 -17.82 -17.81
N TRP A 150 1.63 -18.66 -17.05
CA TRP A 150 1.79 -18.74 -15.61
C TRP A 150 1.63 -20.18 -15.11
N GLU A 151 2.29 -20.48 -14.01
CA GLU A 151 2.26 -21.76 -13.31
C GLU A 151 2.20 -21.51 -11.80
N MET A 152 1.28 -22.21 -11.13
CA MET A 152 1.20 -22.21 -9.67
C MET A 152 2.24 -23.14 -9.11
N THR A 153 3.08 -22.67 -8.21
CA THR A 153 4.09 -23.45 -7.50
C THR A 153 3.88 -23.37 -5.99
N SER A 154 4.58 -24.18 -5.24
CA SER A 154 4.57 -24.11 -3.77
C SER A 154 5.11 -22.79 -3.22
N SER A 155 5.84 -22.02 -4.04
CA SER A 155 6.45 -20.73 -3.68
C SER A 155 5.68 -19.53 -4.21
N GLY A 156 4.57 -19.74 -4.92
CA GLY A 156 3.77 -18.70 -5.55
C GLY A 156 3.57 -18.92 -7.05
N VAL A 157 3.22 -17.87 -7.77
CA VAL A 157 3.00 -17.91 -9.22
C VAL A 157 4.31 -17.65 -9.94
N LEU A 158 4.65 -18.52 -10.89
CA LEU A 158 5.76 -18.32 -11.80
C LEU A 158 5.22 -17.84 -13.15
N PHE A 159 5.71 -16.70 -13.63
CA PHE A 159 5.36 -16.14 -14.93
C PHE A 159 6.44 -16.47 -15.95
N SER A 160 6.02 -16.69 -17.20
CA SER A 160 6.90 -16.94 -18.33
C SER A 160 6.29 -16.37 -19.61
N ASP A 161 7.08 -16.37 -20.67
CA ASP A 161 6.62 -15.89 -21.98
C ASP A 161 5.43 -16.72 -22.50
N HIS A 162 4.57 -16.05 -23.24
CA HIS A 162 3.48 -16.71 -23.94
C HIS A 162 4.03 -17.63 -25.05
N PRO A 163 3.42 -18.80 -25.34
CA PRO A 163 3.96 -19.76 -26.29
C PRO A 163 4.19 -19.21 -27.70
N THR A 164 3.42 -18.20 -28.13
CA THR A 164 3.42 -17.71 -29.51
C THR A 164 3.38 -16.20 -29.66
N ILE A 165 3.08 -15.45 -28.60
CA ILE A 165 2.98 -13.98 -28.59
C ILE A 165 4.22 -13.43 -27.93
N ALA A 166 4.97 -12.59 -28.64
CA ALA A 166 6.14 -11.94 -28.07
C ALA A 166 5.75 -11.01 -26.90
N PRO A 167 6.57 -10.95 -25.82
CA PRO A 167 6.32 -10.04 -24.71
C PRO A 167 6.36 -8.58 -25.18
N VAL A 168 5.54 -7.75 -24.57
CA VAL A 168 5.59 -6.29 -24.76
C VAL A 168 6.71 -5.73 -23.88
N ASP A 169 7.55 -4.89 -24.48
CA ASP A 169 8.57 -4.15 -23.74
C ASP A 169 7.92 -2.97 -22.99
N LEU A 170 7.68 -3.16 -21.71
CA LEU A 170 7.11 -2.13 -20.85
C LEU A 170 8.07 -0.98 -20.53
N THR A 171 9.29 -1.02 -21.03
CA THR A 171 10.27 0.07 -20.92
C THR A 171 10.34 0.94 -22.17
N ASP A 172 9.66 0.55 -23.24
CA ASP A 172 9.63 1.31 -24.50
C ASP A 172 8.71 2.53 -24.37
N PRO A 173 9.26 3.75 -24.35
CA PRO A 173 8.47 4.98 -24.21
C PRO A 173 7.57 5.27 -25.42
N THR A 174 7.74 4.57 -26.54
CA THR A 174 6.86 4.69 -27.70
C THR A 174 5.58 3.88 -27.55
N LEU A 175 5.60 2.86 -26.71
CA LEU A 175 4.47 1.99 -26.40
C LEU A 175 3.75 2.38 -25.11
N ILE A 176 4.50 2.91 -24.13
CA ILE A 176 3.98 3.25 -22.81
C ILE A 176 3.63 4.73 -22.77
N SER A 177 2.42 5.03 -22.36
CA SER A 177 1.96 6.41 -22.15
C SER A 177 1.38 6.59 -20.75
N LEU A 178 1.53 7.78 -20.22
CA LEU A 178 0.86 8.17 -18.99
C LEU A 178 -0.65 8.16 -19.23
N ALA A 179 -1.38 7.56 -18.30
CA ALA A 179 -2.82 7.49 -18.33
C ALA A 179 -3.34 7.90 -16.94
N GLY A 180 -4.53 8.46 -16.86
CA GLY A 180 -5.16 8.79 -15.58
C GLY A 180 -5.64 7.55 -14.84
N PRO A 181 -6.20 7.71 -13.63
CA PRO A 181 -6.71 6.61 -12.80
C PRO A 181 -7.82 5.81 -13.49
N GLN A 182 -8.35 6.31 -14.59
CA GLN A 182 -9.30 5.62 -15.46
C GLN A 182 -8.64 4.96 -16.67
N ALA A 183 -7.34 4.74 -16.61
CA ALA A 183 -6.54 4.08 -17.65
C ALA A 183 -7.08 2.72 -18.09
N TRP A 184 -7.83 2.10 -17.25
CA TRP A 184 -8.64 0.93 -17.57
C TRP A 184 -9.60 1.19 -18.73
N GLY A 185 -9.59 2.39 -19.33
CA GLY A 185 -10.34 2.72 -20.50
C GLY A 185 -10.42 4.13 -20.99
N ALA A 186 -9.76 5.01 -20.35
CA ALA A 186 -9.66 6.38 -20.81
C ALA A 186 -8.52 6.52 -21.85
N PRO A 187 -8.63 7.41 -22.82
CA PRO A 187 -7.49 7.83 -23.61
C PRO A 187 -6.41 8.43 -22.70
N PRO A 188 -5.13 8.43 -23.12
CA PRO A 188 -4.07 9.09 -22.38
C PRO A 188 -4.49 10.51 -22.00
N LEU A 189 -4.35 10.88 -20.75
CA LEU A 189 -4.56 12.25 -20.34
C LEU A 189 -3.40 13.08 -20.84
N LEU A 190 -3.71 14.07 -21.65
CA LEU A 190 -2.74 15.07 -22.11
C LEU A 190 -2.57 16.20 -21.07
N GLU A 191 -3.45 16.27 -20.09
CA GLU A 191 -3.43 17.21 -18.99
C GLU A 191 -3.69 16.48 -17.68
N SER A 192 -2.87 16.73 -16.67
CA SER A 192 -3.13 16.28 -15.32
C SER A 192 -4.21 17.16 -14.70
N ASP A 193 -5.45 16.79 -14.85
CA ASP A 193 -6.46 17.29 -13.95
C ASP A 193 -6.20 16.67 -12.57
N GLY A 194 -5.67 17.48 -11.66
CA GLY A 194 -5.52 17.10 -10.28
C GLY A 194 -6.90 16.68 -9.76
N GLN A 195 -7.05 15.43 -9.40
CA GLN A 195 -8.18 15.02 -8.58
C GLN A 195 -7.81 15.36 -7.14
N ASP A 196 -8.42 16.41 -6.64
CA ASP A 196 -8.48 16.64 -5.20
C ASP A 196 -9.26 15.48 -4.57
N GLY A 197 -8.55 14.62 -3.83
CA GLY A 197 -9.12 13.53 -3.04
C GLY A 197 -9.64 14.01 -1.71
#